data_0ab5231f51c6d9a4e99a7df2606281f3
#
_entry.id   0ab5231f51c6d9a4e99a7df2606281f3
#
_cell.length_a   1.000
_cell.length_b   1.000
_cell.length_c   1.000
_cell.angle_alpha   90.00
_cell.angle_beta   90.00
_cell.angle_gamma   90.00
#
_symmetry.space_group_name_H-M   'P 1'
#
loop_
_entity.id
_entity.type
_entity.pdbx_description
1 polymer ?
#
loop_
_entity_poly.entity_id
_entity_poly.type
_entity_poly.pdbx_seq_one_letter_code
_entity_poly.pdbx_strand_id
1 'polypeptide(L)'
;MTSPAVKIAADGLRTLPGDDVRQLLWRFSDRFELQMLVQSARAVARGPVARLVAAGGRGVHEWTADKAALFDAYDAAGITAAFMDPEDGGFLEGPKNLALALMAFELAWVDAGAATGALAGFLGLSPIKERGTPEQRELIRSCI
;
A
#
# COMPACT_ATOMS: atom_id res chain seq x y z
N MET A 1 -4.02 17.87 -26.74
CA MET A 1 -4.33 16.57 -27.33
C MET A 1 -4.01 15.51 -26.29
N THR A 2 -5.02 14.81 -25.76
CA THR A 2 -4.83 13.73 -24.78
C THR A 2 -4.14 12.57 -25.47
N SER A 3 -3.06 12.04 -24.90
CA SER A 3 -2.34 10.87 -25.41
C SER A 3 -3.32 9.71 -25.64
N PRO A 4 -3.18 8.91 -26.72
CA PRO A 4 -4.02 7.76 -26.97
C PRO A 4 -4.05 6.75 -25.82
N ALA A 5 -2.93 6.58 -25.11
CA ALA A 5 -2.82 5.71 -23.95
C ALA A 5 -3.69 6.18 -22.77
N VAL A 6 -3.79 7.49 -22.56
CA VAL A 6 -4.65 8.09 -21.52
C VAL A 6 -6.12 7.86 -21.85
N LYS A 7 -6.50 7.95 -23.11
CA LYS A 7 -7.88 7.71 -23.54
C LYS A 7 -8.31 6.25 -23.36
N ILE A 8 -7.43 5.30 -23.71
CA ILE A 8 -7.69 3.87 -23.52
C ILE A 8 -7.87 3.53 -22.03
N ALA A 9 -7.00 4.07 -21.18
CA ALA A 9 -7.13 3.90 -19.74
C ALA A 9 -8.44 4.45 -19.22
N ALA A 10 -8.88 5.62 -19.72
CA ALA A 10 -10.16 6.23 -19.37
C ALA A 10 -11.36 5.32 -19.68
N ASP A 11 -11.43 4.83 -20.86
CA ASP A 11 -12.57 4.03 -21.32
C ASP A 11 -12.64 2.67 -20.61
N GLY A 12 -11.51 2.07 -20.24
CA GLY A 12 -11.45 0.81 -19.49
C GLY A 12 -11.78 0.92 -18.01
N LEU A 13 -11.86 2.13 -17.46
CA LEU A 13 -12.00 2.34 -16.01
C LEU A 13 -13.44 2.66 -15.56
N ARG A 14 -14.36 2.93 -16.48
CA ARG A 14 -15.69 3.47 -16.19
C ARG A 14 -16.62 2.54 -15.43
N THR A 15 -16.28 1.27 -15.25
CA THR A 15 -17.21 0.25 -14.78
C THR A 15 -16.81 -0.45 -13.50
N LEU A 16 -15.70 -0.08 -12.88
CA LEU A 16 -15.19 -0.76 -11.69
C LEU A 16 -15.25 0.13 -10.46
N PRO A 17 -15.65 -0.41 -9.29
CA PRO A 17 -15.53 0.31 -8.03
C PRO A 17 -14.09 0.78 -7.81
N GLY A 18 -13.91 2.03 -7.40
CA GLY A 18 -12.59 2.62 -7.18
C GLY A 18 -11.97 3.25 -8.44
N ASP A 19 -12.76 3.50 -9.47
CA ASP A 19 -12.28 4.17 -10.68
C ASP A 19 -11.77 5.59 -10.43
N ASP A 20 -12.25 6.26 -9.38
CA ASP A 20 -11.78 7.60 -9.00
C ASP A 20 -10.28 7.62 -8.73
N VAL A 21 -9.75 6.60 -8.05
CA VAL A 21 -8.31 6.47 -7.79
C VAL A 21 -7.55 6.19 -9.08
N ARG A 22 -8.10 5.37 -9.97
CA ARG A 22 -7.50 5.13 -11.29
C ARG A 22 -7.48 6.40 -12.13
N GLN A 23 -8.53 7.21 -12.07
CA GLN A 23 -8.56 8.49 -12.76
C GLN A 23 -7.49 9.45 -12.23
N LEU A 24 -7.23 9.45 -10.93
CA LEU A 24 -6.11 10.19 -10.36
C LEU A 24 -4.76 9.70 -10.90
N LEU A 25 -4.59 8.41 -11.11
CA LEU A 25 -3.34 7.83 -11.65
C LEU A 25 -3.04 8.25 -13.08
N TRP A 26 -4.02 8.68 -13.88
CA TRP A 26 -3.70 9.22 -15.21
C TRP A 26 -2.92 10.51 -15.19
N ARG A 27 -3.13 11.30 -14.14
CA ARG A 27 -2.35 12.51 -13.92
C ARG A 27 -0.91 12.19 -13.58
N PHE A 28 -0.63 10.94 -13.25
CA PHE A 28 0.66 10.40 -12.87
C PHE A 28 1.04 9.22 -13.77
N SER A 29 0.68 9.28 -15.07
CA SER A 29 0.91 8.18 -16.02
C SER A 29 2.39 7.89 -16.28
N ASP A 30 3.26 8.83 -15.97
CA ASP A 30 4.73 8.74 -15.98
C ASP A 30 5.31 8.18 -14.66
N ARG A 31 4.47 8.00 -13.63
CA ARG A 31 4.86 7.54 -12.30
C ARG A 31 4.52 6.07 -12.12
N PHE A 32 5.34 5.21 -12.72
CA PHE A 32 5.13 3.76 -12.72
C PHE A 32 5.12 3.16 -11.31
N GLU A 33 5.98 3.65 -10.42
CA GLU A 33 6.08 3.20 -9.04
C GLU A 33 4.78 3.46 -8.25
N LEU A 34 4.12 4.61 -8.48
CA LEU A 34 2.81 4.89 -7.87
C LEU A 34 1.73 3.95 -8.39
N GLN A 35 1.74 3.68 -9.69
CA GLN A 35 0.78 2.75 -10.28
C GLN A 35 0.95 1.34 -9.73
N MET A 36 2.19 0.86 -9.62
CA MET A 36 2.48 -0.45 -9.01
C MET A 36 1.98 -0.53 -7.58
N LEU A 37 2.31 0.46 -6.75
CA LEU A 37 1.89 0.49 -5.35
C LEU A 37 0.37 0.44 -5.21
N VAL A 38 -0.35 1.24 -5.99
CA VAL A 38 -1.82 1.28 -5.95
C VAL A 38 -2.42 -0.05 -6.41
N GLN A 39 -1.86 -0.67 -7.44
CA GLN A 39 -2.31 -1.97 -7.91
C GLN A 39 -2.04 -3.07 -6.88
N SER A 40 -0.88 -3.08 -6.25
CA SER A 40 -0.53 -4.01 -5.17
C SER A 40 -1.47 -3.84 -3.98
N ALA A 41 -1.67 -2.61 -3.49
CA ALA A 41 -2.58 -2.31 -2.40
C ALA A 41 -4.02 -2.75 -2.71
N ARG A 42 -4.49 -2.51 -3.94
CA ARG A 42 -5.80 -2.96 -4.40
C ARG A 42 -5.92 -4.48 -4.44
N ALA A 43 -4.91 -5.18 -4.90
CA ALA A 43 -4.91 -6.65 -4.94
C ALA A 43 -4.99 -7.24 -3.52
N VAL A 44 -4.21 -6.70 -2.58
CA VAL A 44 -4.26 -7.11 -1.17
C VAL A 44 -5.61 -6.78 -0.55
N ALA A 45 -6.13 -5.57 -0.78
CA ALA A 45 -7.43 -5.15 -0.26
C ALA A 45 -8.56 -6.09 -0.72
N ARG A 46 -8.64 -6.35 -2.01
CA ARG A 46 -9.73 -7.16 -2.61
C ARG A 46 -9.51 -8.67 -2.50
N GLY A 47 -8.33 -9.11 -2.10
CA GLY A 47 -7.98 -10.49 -1.84
C GLY A 47 -7.90 -10.80 -0.34
N PRO A 48 -6.71 -10.73 0.28
CA PRO A 48 -6.49 -11.09 1.69
C PRO A 48 -7.40 -10.32 2.66
N VAL A 49 -7.51 -8.98 2.55
CA VAL A 49 -8.34 -8.16 3.45
C VAL A 49 -9.81 -8.55 3.32
N ALA A 50 -10.33 -8.65 2.11
CA ALA A 50 -11.72 -9.00 1.88
C ALA A 50 -12.06 -10.39 2.43
N ARG A 51 -11.14 -11.36 2.32
CA ARG A 51 -11.34 -12.70 2.91
C ARG A 51 -11.37 -12.66 4.43
N LEU A 52 -10.47 -11.92 5.08
CA LEU A 52 -10.45 -11.76 6.54
C LEU A 52 -11.76 -11.14 7.03
N VAL A 53 -12.25 -10.09 6.37
CA VAL A 53 -13.50 -9.42 6.71
C VAL A 53 -14.70 -10.35 6.53
N ALA A 54 -14.76 -11.09 5.42
CA ALA A 54 -15.83 -12.04 5.14
C ALA A 54 -15.87 -13.22 6.14
N ALA A 55 -14.71 -13.63 6.66
CA ALA A 55 -14.61 -14.64 7.69
C ALA A 55 -14.96 -14.13 9.11
N GLY A 56 -15.35 -12.87 9.26
CA GLY A 56 -15.69 -12.27 10.56
C GLY A 56 -14.48 -11.84 11.39
N GLY A 57 -13.26 -11.87 10.84
CA GLY A 57 -12.03 -11.53 11.54
C GLY A 57 -11.92 -10.07 12.01
N ARG A 58 -12.78 -9.20 11.48
CA ARG A 58 -12.82 -7.78 11.84
C ARG A 58 -13.15 -7.51 13.31
N GLY A 59 -14.05 -8.30 13.89
CA GLY A 59 -14.50 -8.15 15.29
C GLY A 59 -13.64 -8.88 16.31
N VAL A 60 -12.62 -9.60 15.89
CA VAL A 60 -11.76 -10.40 16.76
C VAL A 60 -10.58 -9.52 17.23
N HIS A 61 -10.42 -9.37 18.55
CA HIS A 61 -9.32 -8.57 19.12
C HIS A 61 -8.02 -9.36 19.25
N GLU A 62 -8.11 -10.68 19.36
CA GLU A 62 -6.95 -11.55 19.46
C GLU A 62 -6.14 -11.54 18.16
N TRP A 63 -4.83 -11.77 18.30
CA TRP A 63 -3.96 -12.04 17.16
C TRP A 63 -4.22 -13.44 16.64
N THR A 64 -4.68 -13.55 15.41
CA THR A 64 -5.02 -14.83 14.77
C THR A 64 -4.07 -15.15 13.61
N ALA A 65 -4.05 -16.41 13.19
CA ALA A 65 -3.28 -16.83 12.02
C ALA A 65 -3.71 -16.08 10.74
N ASP A 66 -5.01 -15.78 10.59
CA ASP A 66 -5.52 -15.03 9.44
C ASP A 66 -5.02 -13.59 9.43
N LYS A 67 -4.87 -12.97 10.61
CA LYS A 67 -4.26 -11.64 10.73
C LYS A 67 -2.77 -11.67 10.41
N ALA A 68 -2.05 -12.69 10.89
CA ALA A 68 -0.64 -12.87 10.54
C ALA A 68 -0.49 -13.01 9.02
N ALA A 69 -1.27 -13.88 8.38
CA ALA A 69 -1.26 -14.06 6.93
C ALA A 69 -1.61 -12.78 6.14
N LEU A 70 -2.40 -11.88 6.72
CA LEU A 70 -2.66 -10.57 6.11
C LEU A 70 -1.40 -9.69 6.11
N PHE A 71 -0.64 -9.68 7.21
CA PHE A 71 0.63 -8.91 7.27
C PHE A 71 1.67 -9.51 6.33
N ASP A 72 1.79 -10.85 6.27
CA ASP A 72 2.63 -11.52 5.27
C ASP A 72 2.24 -11.11 3.84
N ALA A 73 0.95 -10.91 3.58
CA ALA A 73 0.50 -10.44 2.27
C ALA A 73 0.86 -8.98 1.99
N TYR A 74 0.94 -8.11 3.00
CA TYR A 74 1.45 -6.74 2.84
C TYR A 74 2.94 -6.75 2.45
N ASP A 75 3.73 -7.58 3.12
CA ASP A 75 5.16 -7.70 2.85
C ASP A 75 5.41 -8.29 1.46
N ALA A 76 4.73 -9.38 1.12
CA ALA A 76 4.81 -10.00 -0.20
C ALA A 76 4.37 -9.07 -1.35
N ALA A 77 3.46 -8.14 -1.08
CA ALA A 77 3.02 -7.13 -2.04
C ALA A 77 3.95 -5.91 -2.12
N GLY A 78 5.02 -5.87 -1.33
CA GLY A 78 5.97 -4.76 -1.25
C GLY A 78 5.39 -3.49 -0.60
N ILE A 79 4.27 -3.59 0.11
CA ILE A 79 3.62 -2.43 0.72
C ILE A 79 4.48 -1.89 1.85
N THR A 80 5.02 -2.77 2.69
CA THR A 80 5.89 -2.39 3.81
C THR A 80 7.18 -1.75 3.33
N ALA A 81 7.85 -2.36 2.34
CA ALA A 81 9.13 -1.86 1.81
C ALA A 81 8.99 -0.59 0.95
N ALA A 82 7.83 -0.35 0.34
CA ALA A 82 7.64 0.73 -0.64
C ALA A 82 8.10 2.11 -0.17
N PHE A 83 7.98 2.39 1.12
CA PHE A 83 8.28 3.69 1.74
C PHE A 83 9.68 3.80 2.33
N MET A 84 10.46 2.73 2.29
CA MET A 84 11.87 2.76 2.70
C MET A 84 12.70 3.60 1.73
N ASP A 85 13.94 3.86 2.08
CA ASP A 85 14.87 4.47 1.13
C ASP A 85 15.32 3.44 0.09
N PRO A 86 15.72 3.87 -1.13
CA PRO A 86 16.14 2.95 -2.18
C PRO A 86 17.27 2.00 -1.74
N GLU A 87 18.19 2.47 -0.90
CA GLU A 87 19.27 1.67 -0.31
C GLU A 87 18.78 0.59 0.67
N ASP A 88 17.56 0.75 1.19
CA ASP A 88 16.90 -0.16 2.12
C ASP A 88 15.79 -0.99 1.42
N GLY A 89 15.76 -1.00 0.09
CA GLY A 89 14.79 -1.77 -0.71
C GLY A 89 13.52 -1.02 -1.07
N GLY A 90 13.40 0.25 -0.73
CA GLY A 90 12.28 1.10 -1.15
C GLY A 90 12.34 1.42 -2.64
N PHE A 91 11.19 1.63 -3.25
CA PHE A 91 11.10 1.90 -4.68
C PHE A 91 10.33 3.18 -5.03
N LEU A 92 9.76 3.88 -4.03
CA LEU A 92 9.02 5.11 -4.29
C LEU A 92 9.96 6.31 -4.39
N GLU A 93 9.92 6.95 -5.52
CA GLU A 93 10.54 8.25 -5.75
C GLU A 93 9.51 9.38 -5.61
N GLY A 94 9.91 10.49 -4.99
CA GLY A 94 9.09 11.69 -4.87
C GLY A 94 8.07 11.64 -3.74
N PRO A 95 6.88 12.27 -3.88
CA PRO A 95 6.04 12.59 -2.73
C PRO A 95 5.42 11.35 -2.08
N LYS A 96 6.11 10.80 -1.06
CA LYS A 96 5.68 9.61 -0.30
C LYS A 96 4.31 9.80 0.34
N ASN A 97 3.95 11.02 0.73
CA ASN A 97 2.63 11.31 1.29
C ASN A 97 1.48 11.05 0.31
N LEU A 98 1.68 11.34 -0.98
CA LEU A 98 0.69 11.04 -2.01
C LEU A 98 0.54 9.51 -2.17
N ALA A 99 1.65 8.81 -2.25
CA ALA A 99 1.67 7.35 -2.34
C ALA A 99 0.96 6.70 -1.15
N LEU A 100 1.25 7.20 0.07
CA LEU A 100 0.61 6.76 1.31
C LEU A 100 -0.91 6.96 1.26
N ALA A 101 -1.37 8.12 0.83
CA ALA A 101 -2.79 8.43 0.73
C ALA A 101 -3.50 7.53 -0.30
N LEU A 102 -2.89 7.29 -1.45
CA LEU A 102 -3.45 6.42 -2.49
C LEU A 102 -3.52 4.96 -2.03
N MET A 103 -2.47 4.46 -1.38
CA MET A 103 -2.46 3.12 -0.80
C MET A 103 -3.52 2.97 0.30
N ALA A 104 -3.57 3.93 1.23
CA ALA A 104 -4.57 3.94 2.30
C ALA A 104 -5.99 3.94 1.75
N PHE A 105 -6.26 4.69 0.68
CA PHE A 105 -7.56 4.71 0.03
C PHE A 105 -7.96 3.32 -0.49
N GLU A 106 -7.07 2.63 -1.18
CA GLU A 106 -7.36 1.29 -1.71
C GLU A 106 -7.62 0.26 -0.60
N LEU A 107 -6.83 0.28 0.47
CA LEU A 107 -7.02 -0.63 1.59
C LEU A 107 -8.30 -0.30 2.37
N ALA A 108 -8.54 0.98 2.68
CA ALA A 108 -9.69 1.43 3.46
C ALA A 108 -11.02 1.28 2.70
N TRP A 109 -10.99 1.21 1.37
CA TRP A 109 -12.17 0.87 0.58
C TRP A 109 -12.81 -0.46 1.00
N VAL A 110 -12.01 -1.42 1.41
CA VAL A 110 -12.48 -2.72 1.91
C VAL A 110 -12.59 -2.70 3.43
N ASP A 111 -11.54 -2.27 4.13
CA ASP A 111 -11.53 -2.19 5.60
C ASP A 111 -10.54 -1.13 6.11
N ALA A 112 -11.06 -0.16 6.86
CA ALA A 112 -10.25 0.90 7.43
C ALA A 112 -9.29 0.40 8.52
N GLY A 113 -9.65 -0.67 9.23
CA GLY A 113 -8.78 -1.31 10.22
C GLY A 113 -7.56 -1.94 9.57
N ALA A 114 -7.74 -2.61 8.44
CA ALA A 114 -6.65 -3.17 7.65
C ALA A 114 -5.72 -2.08 7.11
N ALA A 115 -6.28 -0.95 6.64
CA ALA A 115 -5.49 0.20 6.23
C ALA A 115 -4.66 0.76 7.39
N THR A 116 -5.27 0.91 8.56
CA THR A 116 -4.59 1.37 9.77
C THR A 116 -3.46 0.42 10.17
N GLY A 117 -3.71 -0.89 10.11
CA GLY A 117 -2.69 -1.91 10.41
C GLY A 117 -1.48 -1.80 9.47
N ALA A 118 -1.71 -1.71 8.16
CA ALA A 118 -0.64 -1.55 7.17
C ALA A 118 0.17 -0.27 7.39
N LEU A 119 -0.47 0.82 7.83
CA LEU A 119 0.18 2.11 8.04
C LEU A 119 0.86 2.24 9.41
N ALA A 120 0.44 1.45 10.41
CA ALA A 120 0.95 1.55 11.78
C ALA A 120 2.46 1.29 11.87
N GLY A 121 2.99 0.41 11.02
CA GLY A 121 4.43 0.15 10.93
C GLY A 121 5.25 1.40 10.65
N PHE A 122 4.74 2.31 9.83
CA PHE A 122 5.46 3.55 9.49
C PHE A 122 5.58 4.52 10.66
N LEU A 123 4.70 4.45 11.65
CA LEU A 123 4.80 5.27 12.86
C LEU A 123 6.04 4.92 13.68
N GLY A 124 6.41 3.64 13.75
CA GLY A 124 7.64 3.20 14.41
C GLY A 124 8.88 3.40 13.54
N LEU A 125 8.77 3.14 12.24
CA LEU A 125 9.90 3.20 11.30
C LEU A 125 10.38 4.62 11.04
N SER A 126 9.48 5.60 10.91
CA SER A 126 9.85 6.98 10.59
C SER A 126 10.82 7.63 11.58
N PRO A 127 10.62 7.58 12.92
CA PRO A 127 11.56 8.13 13.87
C PRO A 127 12.93 7.49 13.80
N ILE A 128 12.98 6.17 13.62
CA ILE A 128 14.25 5.44 13.53
C ILE A 128 14.97 5.77 12.24
N LYS A 129 14.25 5.89 11.13
CA LYS A 129 14.82 6.34 9.87
C LYS A 129 15.45 7.74 10.00
N GLU A 130 14.73 8.69 10.60
CA GLU A 130 15.15 10.09 10.69
C GLU A 130 16.26 10.33 11.73
N ARG A 131 16.22 9.62 12.87
CA ARG A 131 17.05 9.90 14.05
C ARG A 131 17.68 8.67 14.71
N GLY A 132 17.44 7.48 14.18
CA GLY A 132 17.99 6.24 14.74
C GLY A 132 19.49 6.12 14.58
N THR A 133 20.11 5.33 15.47
CA THR A 133 21.52 4.94 15.34
C THR A 133 21.71 3.99 14.15
N PRO A 134 22.95 3.80 13.65
CA PRO A 134 23.22 2.81 12.60
C PRO A 134 22.73 1.41 12.95
N GLU A 135 22.89 1.00 14.22
CA GLU A 135 22.45 -0.32 14.69
C GLU A 135 20.94 -0.46 14.68
N GLN A 136 20.20 0.61 15.05
CA GLN A 136 18.73 0.63 15.00
C GLN A 136 18.21 0.56 13.55
N ARG A 137 18.87 1.23 12.62
CA ARG A 137 18.52 1.19 11.19
C ARG A 137 18.81 -0.19 10.61
N GLU A 138 19.92 -0.82 11.00
CA GLU A 138 20.24 -2.19 10.57
C GLU A 138 19.23 -3.21 11.10
N LEU A 139 18.77 -3.04 12.33
CA LEU A 139 17.71 -3.89 12.89
C LEU A 139 16.45 -3.82 12.03
N ILE A 140 16.03 -2.62 11.59
CA ILE A 140 14.89 -2.47 10.70
C ILE A 140 15.10 -3.20 9.38
N ARG A 141 16.25 -3.04 8.74
CA ARG A 141 16.56 -3.74 7.48
C ARG A 141 16.45 -5.26 7.61
N SER A 142 16.79 -5.79 8.77
CA SER A 142 16.70 -7.23 9.03
C SER A 142 15.28 -7.74 9.28
N CYS A 143 14.30 -6.84 9.48
CA CYS A 143 12.90 -7.18 9.74
C CYS A 143 11.98 -7.00 8.51
N ILE A 144 12.48 -6.40 7.44
CA ILE A 144 11.77 -6.16 6.19
C ILE A 144 12.30 -7.09 5.09
#